data_cf80d3a5b8c037bb906782f2f58946de
#
_entry.id   cf80d3a5b8c037bb906782f2f58946de
#
_cell.length_a   1.000
_cell.length_b   1.000
_cell.length_c   1.000
_cell.angle_alpha   90.00
_cell.angle_beta   90.00
_cell.angle_gamma   90.00
#
_symmetry.space_group_name_H-M   'P 1'
#
loop_
_entity.id
_entity.type
_entity.pdbx_description
1 polymer ?
#
loop_
_entity_poly.entity_id
_entity_poly.type
_entity_poly.pdbx_seq_one_letter_code
_entity_poly.pdbx_strand_id
1 'polypeptide(L)'
;MKKIFILFFIICSISFAQYNRIIIMAPSMFEVACLLNVEDRVIGLGQIGNAPAYPEEKSKNIKKMGNAFRPSIEKIIAENPDLVIVNEGVNFPIEELQKRDINVISFSTKRIEDISNNIQKFATLVGKEKEAEKIINNQKEKLNSFPNFKDKNIKGIFIYSTTPLMAFNNESLPGDIMNVLGVKNIGASLKGTKPIINPEYIIQENPDFVAGIMTVDSVEQLKKSIPMLEYTNAGKNNNIFIFNAELIYRNSPRMLEGIEELSKKLESIK
;
A
#
# COMPACT_ATOMS: atom_id res chain seq x y z
N MET A 1 68.70 16.99 -1.35
CA MET A 1 67.69 16.50 -2.28
C MET A 1 66.56 15.88 -1.46
N LYS A 2 65.44 16.59 -1.29
CA LYS A 2 64.26 16.10 -0.53
C LYS A 2 63.38 15.29 -1.49
N LYS A 3 63.20 13.98 -1.23
CA LYS A 3 62.28 13.14 -1.98
C LYS A 3 60.86 13.41 -1.46
N ILE A 4 60.01 14.00 -2.29
CA ILE A 4 58.56 14.17 -2.02
C ILE A 4 57.88 12.84 -2.37
N PHE A 5 57.36 12.14 -1.35
CA PHE A 5 56.51 10.96 -1.53
C PHE A 5 55.06 11.46 -1.73
N ILE A 6 54.58 11.41 -2.99
CA ILE A 6 53.18 11.68 -3.29
C ILE A 6 52.41 10.41 -2.99
N LEU A 7 51.67 10.41 -1.87
CA LEU A 7 50.75 9.34 -1.52
C LEU A 7 49.48 9.49 -2.35
N PHE A 8 49.32 8.66 -3.37
CA PHE A 8 48.13 8.61 -4.20
C PHE A 8 47.03 7.88 -3.40
N PHE A 9 46.11 8.62 -2.82
CA PHE A 9 44.92 8.06 -2.18
C PHE A 9 43.97 7.62 -3.29
N ILE A 10 43.93 6.32 -3.60
CA ILE A 10 42.89 5.72 -4.46
C ILE A 10 41.60 5.68 -3.62
N ILE A 11 40.74 6.67 -3.84
CA ILE A 11 39.36 6.63 -3.33
C ILE A 11 38.65 5.55 -4.16
N CYS A 12 38.62 4.33 -3.62
CA CYS A 12 37.78 3.26 -4.14
C CYS A 12 36.31 3.65 -3.91
N SER A 13 35.71 4.31 -4.88
CA SER A 13 34.28 4.54 -4.90
C SER A 13 33.60 3.17 -4.99
N ILE A 14 33.04 2.68 -3.90
CA ILE A 14 32.16 1.51 -3.92
C ILE A 14 30.93 1.96 -4.71
N SER A 15 30.95 1.74 -6.01
CA SER A 15 29.78 1.91 -6.86
C SER A 15 28.83 0.75 -6.52
N PHE A 16 27.84 0.98 -5.67
CA PHE A 16 26.71 0.06 -5.59
C PHE A 16 26.09 0.01 -6.98
N ALA A 17 25.96 -1.18 -7.54
CA ALA A 17 25.28 -1.37 -8.82
C ALA A 17 23.87 -0.84 -8.70
N GLN A 18 23.60 0.31 -9.29
CA GLN A 18 22.27 0.90 -9.32
C GLN A 18 21.46 0.25 -10.43
N TYR A 19 20.26 -0.22 -10.10
CA TYR A 19 19.33 -0.76 -11.08
C TYR A 19 18.79 0.36 -11.99
N ASN A 20 18.79 0.08 -13.32
CA ASN A 20 18.44 1.07 -14.34
C ASN A 20 17.34 0.59 -15.30
N ARG A 21 17.02 -0.69 -15.30
CA ARG A 21 15.97 -1.30 -16.14
C ARG A 21 14.97 -2.03 -15.25
N ILE A 22 14.06 -1.27 -14.66
CA ILE A 22 13.19 -1.74 -13.58
C ILE A 22 11.80 -2.09 -14.14
N ILE A 23 11.29 -3.26 -13.83
CA ILE A 23 9.88 -3.61 -14.03
C ILE A 23 9.19 -3.62 -12.67
N ILE A 24 8.11 -2.87 -12.55
CA ILE A 24 7.33 -2.75 -11.31
C ILE A 24 5.99 -3.46 -11.50
N MET A 25 5.86 -4.68 -10.93
CA MET A 25 4.61 -5.44 -10.89
C MET A 25 3.73 -5.05 -9.68
N ALA A 26 4.24 -4.25 -8.75
CA ALA A 26 3.53 -3.66 -7.61
C ALA A 26 3.20 -2.18 -7.91
N PRO A 27 2.05 -1.83 -8.49
CA PRO A 27 1.79 -0.48 -9.04
C PRO A 27 1.96 0.67 -8.04
N SER A 28 1.78 0.44 -6.73
CA SER A 28 2.06 1.44 -5.69
C SER A 28 3.54 1.84 -5.62
N MET A 29 4.45 0.95 -6.01
CA MET A 29 5.88 1.24 -6.02
C MET A 29 6.29 2.13 -7.20
N PHE A 30 5.46 2.27 -8.23
CA PHE A 30 5.68 3.25 -9.28
C PHE A 30 5.52 4.69 -8.75
N GLU A 31 4.57 4.92 -7.85
CA GLU A 31 4.45 6.20 -7.16
C GLU A 31 5.72 6.51 -6.35
N VAL A 32 6.26 5.50 -5.66
CA VAL A 32 7.54 5.65 -4.93
C VAL A 32 8.68 5.94 -5.89
N ALA A 33 8.73 5.29 -7.06
CA ALA A 33 9.73 5.60 -8.09
C ALA A 33 9.67 7.06 -8.55
N CYS A 34 8.46 7.60 -8.73
CA CYS A 34 8.24 9.01 -9.06
C CYS A 34 8.68 9.97 -7.93
N LEU A 35 8.40 9.61 -6.67
CA LEU A 35 8.83 10.41 -5.52
C LEU A 35 10.35 10.42 -5.33
N LEU A 36 11.03 9.33 -5.73
CA LEU A 36 12.48 9.21 -5.71
C LEU A 36 13.15 9.79 -6.98
N ASN A 37 12.36 10.28 -7.96
CA ASN A 37 12.83 10.77 -9.26
C ASN A 37 13.67 9.71 -10.02
N VAL A 38 13.13 8.49 -10.12
CA VAL A 38 13.73 7.37 -10.87
C VAL A 38 12.74 6.68 -11.81
N GLU A 39 11.61 7.33 -12.10
CA GLU A 39 10.59 6.80 -13.00
C GLU A 39 11.07 6.58 -14.44
N ASP A 40 12.08 7.30 -14.88
CA ASP A 40 12.76 7.13 -16.17
C ASP A 40 13.47 5.78 -16.31
N ARG A 41 13.81 5.12 -15.19
CA ARG A 41 14.37 3.77 -15.16
C ARG A 41 13.31 2.67 -15.22
N VAL A 42 12.02 3.02 -15.13
CA VAL A 42 10.92 2.06 -15.15
C VAL A 42 10.49 1.76 -16.58
N ILE A 43 10.82 0.55 -17.05
CA ILE A 43 10.58 0.12 -18.43
C ILE A 43 9.28 -0.70 -18.59
N GLY A 44 8.66 -1.13 -17.49
CA GLY A 44 7.43 -1.93 -17.53
C GLY A 44 6.64 -1.85 -16.23
N LEU A 45 5.30 -1.92 -16.35
CA LEU A 45 4.37 -1.85 -15.23
C LEU A 45 3.37 -3.01 -15.24
N GLY A 46 3.13 -3.58 -14.05
CA GLY A 46 1.99 -4.43 -13.78
C GLY A 46 0.70 -3.63 -13.70
N GLN A 47 -0.43 -4.29 -13.97
CA GLN A 47 -1.75 -3.66 -13.95
C GLN A 47 -2.65 -4.29 -12.88
N ILE A 48 -3.49 -3.47 -12.25
CA ILE A 48 -4.62 -3.92 -11.44
C ILE A 48 -5.88 -3.39 -12.11
N GLY A 49 -6.69 -4.29 -12.70
CA GLY A 49 -7.81 -3.89 -13.54
C GLY A 49 -7.34 -3.13 -14.79
N ASN A 50 -8.10 -2.10 -15.18
CA ASN A 50 -7.81 -1.26 -16.34
C ASN A 50 -7.23 0.11 -15.97
N ALA A 51 -7.17 0.44 -14.66
CA ALA A 51 -6.65 1.72 -14.21
C ALA A 51 -5.14 1.83 -14.44
N PRO A 52 -4.63 2.98 -14.91
CA PRO A 52 -3.20 3.25 -14.99
C PRO A 52 -2.61 3.33 -13.57
N ALA A 53 -1.30 3.10 -13.45
CA ALA A 53 -0.61 3.36 -12.20
C ALA A 53 -0.51 4.87 -11.97
N TYR A 54 -0.55 5.29 -10.71
CA TYR A 54 -0.41 6.71 -10.36
C TYR A 54 1.08 7.09 -10.25
N PRO A 55 1.48 8.28 -10.73
CA PRO A 55 0.71 9.30 -11.48
C PRO A 55 0.43 8.86 -12.92
N GLU A 56 -0.83 9.04 -13.36
CA GLU A 56 -1.27 8.56 -14.68
C GLU A 56 -0.49 9.16 -15.84
N GLU A 57 -0.21 10.46 -15.80
CA GLU A 57 0.52 11.18 -16.83
C GLU A 57 1.94 10.63 -17.05
N LYS A 58 2.57 10.05 -16.01
CA LYS A 58 3.90 9.44 -16.09
C LYS A 58 3.83 7.95 -16.48
N SER A 59 2.74 7.25 -16.14
CA SER A 59 2.61 5.80 -16.34
C SER A 59 2.01 5.39 -17.69
N LYS A 60 1.22 6.28 -18.34
CA LYS A 60 0.40 5.94 -19.52
C LYS A 60 1.18 5.38 -20.71
N ASN A 61 2.43 5.79 -20.87
CA ASN A 61 3.29 5.38 -22.00
C ASN A 61 4.25 4.23 -21.62
N ILE A 62 4.26 3.77 -20.38
CA ILE A 62 5.11 2.65 -19.95
C ILE A 62 4.47 1.33 -20.37
N LYS A 63 5.29 0.40 -20.84
CA LYS A 63 4.84 -0.92 -21.30
C LYS A 63 4.09 -1.68 -20.23
N LYS A 64 3.00 -2.34 -20.62
CA LYS A 64 2.16 -3.16 -19.73
C LYS A 64 2.66 -4.60 -19.70
N MET A 65 3.08 -5.07 -18.51
CA MET A 65 3.66 -6.41 -18.29
C MET A 65 2.61 -7.46 -17.90
N GLY A 66 1.34 -7.14 -18.02
CA GLY A 66 0.22 -8.00 -17.63
C GLY A 66 -0.33 -7.65 -16.25
N ASN A 67 -1.23 -8.52 -15.75
CA ASN A 67 -1.84 -8.31 -14.43
C ASN A 67 -0.80 -8.48 -13.31
N ALA A 68 -0.83 -7.61 -12.31
CA ALA A 68 0.10 -7.61 -11.18
C ALA A 68 0.11 -8.93 -10.38
N PHE A 69 -1.01 -9.67 -10.39
CA PHE A 69 -1.15 -10.98 -9.72
C PHE A 69 -0.97 -12.18 -10.67
N ARG A 70 -0.98 -11.94 -11.99
CA ARG A 70 -0.79 -12.94 -13.04
C ARG A 70 0.05 -12.33 -14.17
N PRO A 71 1.36 -12.14 -13.94
CA PRO A 71 2.26 -11.50 -14.89
C PRO A 71 2.50 -12.36 -16.13
N SER A 72 2.83 -11.72 -17.26
CA SER A 72 3.39 -12.40 -18.42
C SER A 72 4.90 -12.47 -18.27
N ILE A 73 5.41 -13.64 -17.90
CA ILE A 73 6.86 -13.86 -17.66
C ILE A 73 7.65 -13.68 -18.95
N GLU A 74 7.10 -14.14 -20.07
CA GLU A 74 7.74 -13.98 -21.38
C GLU A 74 7.93 -12.50 -21.73
N LYS A 75 6.93 -11.65 -21.44
CA LYS A 75 7.06 -10.20 -21.66
C LYS A 75 8.12 -9.58 -20.75
N ILE A 76 8.17 -10.01 -19.47
CA ILE A 76 9.18 -9.53 -18.53
C ILE A 76 10.58 -9.90 -19.01
N ILE A 77 10.81 -11.16 -19.40
CA ILE A 77 12.10 -11.64 -19.89
C ILE A 77 12.50 -10.90 -21.17
N ALA A 78 11.56 -10.71 -22.11
CA ALA A 78 11.83 -10.03 -23.38
C ALA A 78 12.31 -8.58 -23.22
N GLU A 79 11.95 -7.91 -22.13
CA GLU A 79 12.41 -6.55 -21.83
C GLU A 79 13.81 -6.52 -21.19
N ASN A 80 14.39 -7.66 -20.83
CA ASN A 80 15.71 -7.78 -20.22
C ASN A 80 15.93 -6.78 -19.06
N PRO A 81 15.08 -6.82 -17.99
CA PRO A 81 15.22 -5.96 -16.83
C PRO A 81 16.39 -6.42 -15.95
N ASP A 82 16.95 -5.50 -15.16
CA ASP A 82 17.93 -5.81 -14.12
C ASP A 82 17.24 -5.97 -12.73
N LEU A 83 16.02 -5.44 -12.58
CA LEU A 83 15.21 -5.55 -11.36
C LEU A 83 13.72 -5.72 -11.68
N VAL A 84 13.08 -6.65 -10.99
CA VAL A 84 11.61 -6.79 -10.98
C VAL A 84 11.09 -6.64 -9.55
N ILE A 85 10.14 -5.74 -9.35
CA ILE A 85 9.50 -5.46 -8.07
C ILE A 85 8.11 -6.09 -8.04
N VAL A 86 7.81 -6.89 -7.02
CA VAL A 86 6.53 -7.58 -6.84
C VAL A 86 5.97 -7.34 -5.44
N ASN A 87 4.65 -7.59 -5.26
CA ASN A 87 4.08 -7.63 -3.93
C ASN A 87 4.37 -8.99 -3.25
N GLU A 88 4.62 -8.97 -1.95
CA GLU A 88 4.71 -10.18 -1.13
C GLU A 88 3.41 -10.99 -1.22
N GLY A 89 3.53 -12.32 -1.22
CA GLY A 89 2.38 -13.23 -1.29
C GLY A 89 1.79 -13.42 -2.69
N VAL A 90 2.33 -12.78 -3.73
CA VAL A 90 2.01 -13.10 -5.12
C VAL A 90 2.80 -14.34 -5.53
N ASN A 91 2.11 -15.33 -6.12
CA ASN A 91 2.78 -16.48 -6.73
C ASN A 91 3.54 -16.04 -7.99
N PHE A 92 4.80 -15.73 -7.81
CA PHE A 92 5.67 -15.20 -8.86
C PHE A 92 6.87 -16.15 -9.07
N PRO A 93 7.24 -16.49 -10.30
CA PRO A 93 8.31 -17.46 -10.60
C PRO A 93 9.70 -16.83 -10.41
N ILE A 94 10.04 -16.50 -9.18
CA ILE A 94 11.28 -15.81 -8.81
C ILE A 94 12.51 -16.57 -9.29
N GLU A 95 12.56 -17.88 -9.05
CA GLU A 95 13.70 -18.73 -9.42
C GLU A 95 13.98 -18.76 -10.94
N GLU A 96 12.91 -18.71 -11.76
CA GLU A 96 13.06 -18.70 -13.22
C GLU A 96 13.73 -17.41 -13.70
N LEU A 97 13.38 -16.28 -13.11
CA LEU A 97 13.97 -14.98 -13.45
C LEU A 97 15.41 -14.87 -12.92
N GLN A 98 15.67 -15.36 -11.71
CA GLN A 98 17.01 -15.36 -11.11
C GLN A 98 18.00 -16.20 -11.91
N LYS A 99 17.59 -17.33 -12.52
CA LYS A 99 18.43 -18.12 -13.46
C LYS A 99 18.85 -17.35 -14.72
N ARG A 100 18.24 -16.19 -14.97
CA ARG A 100 18.53 -15.28 -16.10
C ARG A 100 19.18 -13.98 -15.66
N ASP A 101 19.76 -13.98 -14.46
CA ASP A 101 20.41 -12.81 -13.83
C ASP A 101 19.45 -11.61 -13.62
N ILE A 102 18.12 -11.87 -13.56
CA ILE A 102 17.12 -10.86 -13.26
C ILE A 102 16.84 -10.89 -11.75
N ASN A 103 17.14 -9.78 -11.06
CA ASN A 103 16.83 -9.67 -9.64
C ASN A 103 15.33 -9.46 -9.41
N VAL A 104 14.77 -10.18 -8.44
CA VAL A 104 13.37 -10.04 -8.04
C VAL A 104 13.29 -9.72 -6.56
N ILE A 105 12.57 -8.65 -6.23
CA ILE A 105 12.39 -8.21 -4.85
C ILE A 105 10.91 -8.07 -4.55
N SER A 106 10.48 -8.67 -3.43
CA SER A 106 9.12 -8.52 -2.92
C SER A 106 9.05 -7.49 -1.80
N PHE A 107 7.94 -6.76 -1.76
CA PHE A 107 7.63 -5.76 -0.76
C PHE A 107 6.37 -6.13 0.02
N SER A 108 6.45 -6.06 1.35
CA SER A 108 5.31 -6.22 2.26
C SER A 108 4.34 -5.04 2.14
N THR A 109 3.08 -5.30 2.43
CA THR A 109 2.00 -4.33 2.21
C THR A 109 0.91 -4.41 3.28
N LYS A 110 1.27 -4.83 4.49
CA LYS A 110 0.30 -5.13 5.56
C LYS A 110 0.15 -3.99 6.56
N ARG A 111 1.21 -3.19 6.74
CA ARG A 111 1.29 -2.17 7.79
C ARG A 111 1.74 -0.81 7.23
N ILE A 112 1.43 0.25 7.94
CA ILE A 112 1.92 1.60 7.62
C ILE A 112 3.45 1.65 7.63
N GLU A 113 4.08 0.96 8.58
CA GLU A 113 5.54 0.88 8.69
C GLU A 113 6.17 0.23 7.44
N ASP A 114 5.52 -0.76 6.84
CA ASP A 114 6.00 -1.42 5.62
C ASP A 114 6.23 -0.41 4.49
N ILE A 115 5.42 0.66 4.43
CA ILE A 115 5.55 1.68 3.39
C ILE A 115 6.89 2.41 3.52
N SER A 116 7.25 2.84 4.73
CA SER A 116 8.55 3.48 4.99
C SER A 116 9.71 2.53 4.72
N ASN A 117 9.60 1.27 5.14
CA ASN A 117 10.60 0.24 4.93
C ASN A 117 10.78 -0.06 3.42
N ASN A 118 9.70 -0.12 2.67
CA ASN A 118 9.72 -0.33 1.22
C ASN A 118 10.38 0.85 0.49
N ILE A 119 10.06 2.09 0.89
CA ILE A 119 10.69 3.30 0.34
C ILE A 119 12.20 3.25 0.59
N GLN A 120 12.63 2.98 1.82
CA GLN A 120 14.04 2.89 2.17
C GLN A 120 14.75 1.79 1.39
N LYS A 121 14.17 0.58 1.33
CA LYS A 121 14.73 -0.56 0.61
C LYS A 121 14.86 -0.26 -0.88
N PHE A 122 13.84 0.32 -1.50
CA PHE A 122 13.88 0.68 -2.91
C PHE A 122 14.91 1.78 -3.18
N ALA A 123 14.96 2.80 -2.33
CA ALA A 123 15.93 3.89 -2.45
C ALA A 123 17.39 3.38 -2.44
N THR A 124 17.71 2.45 -1.55
CA THR A 124 19.04 1.81 -1.50
C THR A 124 19.39 1.11 -2.83
N LEU A 125 18.41 0.45 -3.45
CA LEU A 125 18.63 -0.24 -4.75
C LEU A 125 18.87 0.73 -5.92
N VAL A 126 18.35 1.96 -5.82
CA VAL A 126 18.46 2.96 -6.90
C VAL A 126 19.38 4.14 -6.55
N GLY A 127 20.03 4.13 -5.37
CA GLY A 127 20.95 5.16 -4.89
C GLY A 127 20.27 6.49 -4.56
N LYS A 128 19.11 6.43 -3.86
CA LYS A 128 18.27 7.59 -3.53
C LYS A 128 17.93 7.67 -2.03
N GLU A 129 18.85 7.26 -1.16
CA GLU A 129 18.65 7.17 0.28
C GLU A 129 18.31 8.52 0.92
N LYS A 130 18.94 9.61 0.43
CA LYS A 130 18.69 10.96 0.96
C LYS A 130 17.28 11.47 0.63
N GLU A 131 16.80 11.16 -0.57
CA GLU A 131 15.44 11.48 -0.99
C GLU A 131 14.43 10.68 -0.18
N ALA A 132 14.70 9.39 0.05
CA ALA A 132 13.87 8.52 0.87
C ALA A 132 13.75 9.02 2.30
N GLU A 133 14.85 9.44 2.94
CA GLU A 133 14.83 9.99 4.29
C GLU A 133 13.86 11.17 4.42
N LYS A 134 13.88 12.09 3.45
CA LYS A 134 12.94 13.23 3.43
C LYS A 134 11.49 12.78 3.32
N ILE A 135 11.20 11.83 2.41
CA ILE A 135 9.85 11.30 2.21
C ILE A 135 9.35 10.63 3.49
N ILE A 136 10.18 9.78 4.10
CA ILE A 136 9.87 9.03 5.33
C ILE A 136 9.64 9.98 6.52
N ASN A 137 10.47 11.00 6.66
CA ASN A 137 10.32 12.00 7.74
C ASN A 137 9.01 12.78 7.57
N ASN A 138 8.71 13.26 6.37
CA ASN A 138 7.44 13.94 6.09
C ASN A 138 6.24 13.04 6.36
N GLN A 139 6.33 11.74 6.01
CA GLN A 139 5.29 10.76 6.31
C GLN A 139 5.08 10.60 7.81
N LYS A 140 6.16 10.48 8.60
CA LYS A 140 6.11 10.36 10.06
C LYS A 140 5.51 11.61 10.71
N GLU A 141 5.93 12.79 10.28
CA GLU A 141 5.40 14.06 10.78
C GLU A 141 3.89 14.17 10.52
N LYS A 142 3.44 13.84 9.30
CA LYS A 142 2.02 13.86 8.96
C LYS A 142 1.23 12.83 9.75
N LEU A 143 1.74 11.60 9.93
CA LEU A 143 1.10 10.57 10.77
C LEU A 143 0.93 11.05 12.21
N ASN A 144 1.96 11.67 12.78
CA ASN A 144 1.92 12.19 14.15
C ASN A 144 0.99 13.42 14.30
N SER A 145 0.63 14.09 13.21
CA SER A 145 -0.28 15.23 13.22
C SER A 145 -1.77 14.83 13.24
N PHE A 146 -2.09 13.57 12.95
CA PHE A 146 -3.48 13.12 13.01
C PHE A 146 -3.96 12.99 14.46
N PRO A 147 -5.23 13.36 14.74
CA PRO A 147 -5.81 13.18 16.06
C PRO A 147 -5.88 11.69 16.42
N ASN A 148 -5.73 11.39 17.70
CA ASN A 148 -5.96 10.05 18.23
C ASN A 148 -7.36 9.98 18.89
N PHE A 149 -8.17 9.01 18.50
CA PHE A 149 -9.57 8.85 18.93
C PHE A 149 -9.74 7.82 20.05
N LYS A 150 -8.65 7.38 20.69
CA LYS A 150 -8.68 6.34 21.73
C LYS A 150 -9.68 6.67 22.85
N ASP A 151 -9.71 7.91 23.29
CA ASP A 151 -10.57 8.35 24.40
C ASP A 151 -12.06 8.40 24.01
N LYS A 152 -12.38 8.49 22.71
CA LYS A 152 -13.75 8.39 22.19
C LYS A 152 -14.29 6.96 22.16
N ASN A 153 -13.40 5.95 22.28
CA ASN A 153 -13.74 4.52 22.23
C ASN A 153 -14.55 4.10 20.99
N ILE A 154 -14.30 4.74 19.84
CA ILE A 154 -14.98 4.50 18.57
C ILE A 154 -14.72 3.07 18.10
N LYS A 155 -15.78 2.34 17.73
CA LYS A 155 -15.73 1.03 17.10
C LYS A 155 -16.09 1.12 15.63
N GLY A 156 -15.36 0.43 14.77
CA GLY A 156 -15.67 0.41 13.35
C GLY A 156 -15.17 -0.83 12.63
N ILE A 157 -15.49 -0.90 11.35
CA ILE A 157 -15.03 -1.99 10.48
C ILE A 157 -14.90 -1.52 9.04
N PHE A 158 -13.85 -2.02 8.35
CA PHE A 158 -13.73 -1.92 6.91
C PHE A 158 -14.20 -3.21 6.24
N ILE A 159 -15.15 -3.09 5.31
CA ILE A 159 -15.68 -4.19 4.48
C ILE A 159 -14.92 -4.21 3.15
N TYR A 160 -14.30 -5.36 2.86
CA TYR A 160 -13.55 -5.60 1.63
C TYR A 160 -14.45 -5.99 0.45
N SER A 161 -15.46 -6.83 0.72
CA SER A 161 -16.38 -7.40 -0.27
C SER A 161 -17.72 -7.70 0.38
N THR A 162 -18.78 -7.66 -0.41
CA THR A 162 -20.14 -8.02 0.02
C THR A 162 -20.59 -9.39 -0.46
N THR A 163 -19.82 -10.04 -1.37
CA THR A 163 -20.16 -11.37 -1.92
C THR A 163 -18.87 -12.18 -2.18
N PRO A 164 -18.44 -13.03 -1.23
CA PRO A 164 -18.93 -13.15 0.15
C PRO A 164 -18.66 -11.91 0.98
N LEU A 165 -19.39 -11.74 2.09
CA LEU A 165 -19.15 -10.63 3.03
C LEU A 165 -17.80 -10.85 3.72
N MET A 166 -16.84 -9.97 3.45
CA MET A 166 -15.47 -10.04 3.97
C MET A 166 -15.06 -8.70 4.56
N ALA A 167 -14.34 -8.75 5.66
CA ALA A 167 -13.85 -7.56 6.35
C ALA A 167 -12.32 -7.56 6.47
N PHE A 168 -11.76 -6.46 6.94
CA PHE A 168 -10.35 -6.37 7.31
C PHE A 168 -10.16 -6.53 8.82
N ASN A 169 -9.15 -7.28 9.20
CA ASN A 169 -8.69 -7.37 10.58
C ASN A 169 -7.44 -6.52 10.83
N ASN A 170 -6.84 -6.64 12.03
CA ASN A 170 -5.65 -5.86 12.40
C ASN A 170 -4.35 -6.31 11.71
N GLU A 171 -4.35 -7.42 10.97
CA GLU A 171 -3.20 -7.88 10.16
C GLU A 171 -3.18 -7.27 8.75
N SER A 172 -4.05 -6.30 8.49
CA SER A 172 -4.21 -5.61 7.21
C SER A 172 -3.90 -4.11 7.34
N LEU A 173 -3.53 -3.46 6.24
CA LEU A 173 -3.27 -2.02 6.23
C LEU A 173 -4.48 -1.19 6.73
N PRO A 174 -5.75 -1.43 6.29
CA PRO A 174 -6.89 -0.71 6.86
C PRO A 174 -7.06 -0.90 8.36
N GLY A 175 -6.80 -2.11 8.88
CA GLY A 175 -6.82 -2.37 10.32
C GLY A 175 -5.68 -1.66 11.07
N ASP A 176 -4.50 -1.57 10.48
CA ASP A 176 -3.37 -0.84 11.06
C ASP A 176 -3.63 0.69 11.09
N ILE A 177 -4.28 1.23 10.06
CA ILE A 177 -4.75 2.64 10.02
C ILE A 177 -5.72 2.91 11.17
N MET A 178 -6.70 2.04 11.39
CA MET A 178 -7.63 2.18 12.52
C MET A 178 -6.89 2.18 13.86
N ASN A 179 -5.93 1.28 14.02
CA ASN A 179 -5.12 1.17 15.23
C ASN A 179 -4.30 2.46 15.50
N VAL A 180 -3.66 3.03 14.47
CA VAL A 180 -2.90 4.30 14.59
C VAL A 180 -3.81 5.45 14.99
N LEU A 181 -5.02 5.51 14.47
CA LEU A 181 -6.03 6.51 14.85
C LEU A 181 -6.70 6.22 16.21
N GLY A 182 -6.35 5.14 16.90
CA GLY A 182 -6.95 4.79 18.20
C GLY A 182 -8.38 4.27 18.09
N VAL A 183 -8.78 3.73 16.94
CA VAL A 183 -10.11 3.17 16.67
C VAL A 183 -10.10 1.67 16.90
N LYS A 184 -11.12 1.16 17.59
CA LYS A 184 -11.31 -0.26 17.81
C LYS A 184 -11.90 -0.94 16.56
N ASN A 185 -11.09 -1.76 15.88
CA ASN A 185 -11.57 -2.59 14.78
C ASN A 185 -12.35 -3.79 15.35
N ILE A 186 -13.64 -3.89 15.07
CA ILE A 186 -14.43 -5.04 15.53
C ILE A 186 -14.02 -6.35 14.84
N GLY A 187 -13.37 -6.29 13.67
CA GLY A 187 -12.80 -7.44 12.99
C GLY A 187 -11.44 -7.91 13.54
N ALA A 188 -10.88 -7.29 14.57
CA ALA A 188 -9.52 -7.49 15.06
C ALA A 188 -9.18 -8.95 15.42
N SER A 189 -10.14 -9.69 16.00
CA SER A 189 -9.96 -11.08 16.45
C SER A 189 -10.23 -12.14 15.37
N LEU A 190 -10.70 -11.72 14.20
CA LEU A 190 -11.01 -12.64 13.12
C LEU A 190 -9.71 -13.14 12.45
N LYS A 191 -9.67 -14.43 12.07
CA LYS A 191 -8.47 -15.05 11.47
C LYS A 191 -8.33 -14.72 10.00
N GLY A 192 -7.09 -14.49 9.55
CA GLY A 192 -6.73 -14.13 8.18
C GLY A 192 -6.92 -12.63 7.91
N THR A 193 -6.22 -12.07 6.94
CA THR A 193 -6.20 -10.63 6.66
C THR A 193 -7.53 -10.08 6.11
N LYS A 194 -8.33 -10.94 5.49
CA LYS A 194 -9.65 -10.63 4.90
C LYS A 194 -10.64 -11.75 5.25
N PRO A 195 -11.01 -11.88 6.53
CA PRO A 195 -11.92 -12.93 6.98
C PRO A 195 -13.32 -12.78 6.38
N ILE A 196 -13.97 -13.91 6.11
CA ILE A 196 -15.42 -13.96 5.89
C ILE A 196 -16.08 -13.67 7.24
N ILE A 197 -17.07 -12.80 7.24
CA ILE A 197 -17.76 -12.33 8.43
C ILE A 197 -19.26 -12.53 8.26
N ASN A 198 -19.93 -12.86 9.37
CA ASN A 198 -21.38 -12.96 9.40
C ASN A 198 -22.00 -11.56 9.65
N PRO A 199 -23.04 -11.16 8.92
CA PRO A 199 -23.78 -9.92 9.18
C PRO A 199 -24.21 -9.76 10.64
N GLU A 200 -24.71 -10.82 11.28
CA GLU A 200 -25.15 -10.80 12.69
C GLU A 200 -24.02 -10.43 13.66
N TYR A 201 -22.77 -10.82 13.35
CA TYR A 201 -21.61 -10.41 14.15
C TYR A 201 -21.45 -8.88 14.14
N ILE A 202 -21.61 -8.24 12.96
CA ILE A 202 -21.51 -6.77 12.84
C ILE A 202 -22.63 -6.10 13.67
N ILE A 203 -23.84 -6.66 13.63
CA ILE A 203 -24.98 -6.12 14.40
C ILE A 203 -24.74 -6.26 15.90
N GLN A 204 -24.25 -7.42 16.38
CA GLN A 204 -23.94 -7.66 17.79
C GLN A 204 -22.84 -6.74 18.32
N GLU A 205 -21.79 -6.51 17.52
CA GLU A 205 -20.70 -5.61 17.89
C GLU A 205 -21.12 -4.14 17.91
N ASN A 206 -22.22 -3.81 17.23
CA ASN A 206 -22.80 -2.48 17.17
C ASN A 206 -21.77 -1.37 16.88
N PRO A 207 -21.16 -1.36 15.69
CA PRO A 207 -20.11 -0.40 15.34
C PRO A 207 -20.66 1.03 15.22
N ASP A 208 -19.80 2.02 15.48
CA ASP A 208 -20.09 3.44 15.32
C ASP A 208 -19.91 3.91 13.88
N PHE A 209 -19.12 3.17 13.07
CA PHE A 209 -19.09 3.30 11.61
C PHE A 209 -18.86 1.96 10.90
N VAL A 210 -19.35 1.87 9.66
CA VAL A 210 -19.06 0.81 8.71
C VAL A 210 -18.56 1.46 7.41
N ALA A 211 -17.40 1.03 6.93
CA ALA A 211 -16.80 1.58 5.73
C ALA A 211 -16.59 0.50 4.67
N GLY A 212 -17.07 0.73 3.45
CA GLY A 212 -16.80 -0.11 2.29
C GLY A 212 -15.57 0.39 1.51
N ILE A 213 -14.73 -0.55 1.03
CA ILE A 213 -13.63 -0.31 0.10
C ILE A 213 -13.52 -1.47 -0.90
N MET A 214 -12.67 -1.35 -1.90
CA MET A 214 -12.38 -2.37 -2.92
C MET A 214 -13.57 -2.68 -3.83
N THR A 215 -14.30 -3.77 -3.56
CA THR A 215 -15.45 -4.22 -4.37
C THR A 215 -16.78 -3.74 -3.81
N VAL A 216 -16.76 -2.75 -2.94
CA VAL A 216 -17.96 -2.16 -2.32
C VAL A 216 -18.14 -0.76 -2.89
N ASP A 217 -19.13 -0.61 -3.78
CA ASP A 217 -19.28 0.59 -4.60
C ASP A 217 -20.32 1.59 -4.05
N SER A 218 -21.19 1.15 -3.11
CA SER A 218 -22.24 2.00 -2.57
C SER A 218 -22.67 1.63 -1.15
N VAL A 219 -23.27 2.60 -0.46
CA VAL A 219 -23.90 2.40 0.86
C VAL A 219 -25.09 1.42 0.77
N GLU A 220 -25.83 1.46 -0.33
CA GLU A 220 -26.96 0.55 -0.59
C GLU A 220 -26.50 -0.90 -0.68
N GLN A 221 -25.32 -1.14 -1.30
CA GLN A 221 -24.71 -2.46 -1.36
C GLN A 221 -24.36 -2.98 0.05
N LEU A 222 -23.83 -2.14 0.93
CA LEU A 222 -23.57 -2.49 2.34
C LEU A 222 -24.85 -2.81 3.08
N LYS A 223 -25.88 -1.96 2.98
CA LYS A 223 -27.19 -2.17 3.63
C LYS A 223 -27.86 -3.46 3.16
N LYS A 224 -27.76 -3.78 1.87
CA LYS A 224 -28.30 -5.04 1.33
C LYS A 224 -27.56 -6.28 1.86
N SER A 225 -26.25 -6.17 2.08
CA SER A 225 -25.41 -7.30 2.48
C SER A 225 -25.30 -7.47 3.99
N ILE A 226 -25.68 -6.45 4.75
CA ILE A 226 -25.73 -6.44 6.22
C ILE A 226 -27.15 -6.07 6.63
N PRO A 227 -28.10 -7.04 6.64
CA PRO A 227 -29.47 -6.80 7.08
C PRO A 227 -29.48 -6.21 8.49
N MET A 228 -30.40 -5.28 8.77
CA MET A 228 -30.51 -4.57 10.05
C MET A 228 -29.34 -3.63 10.39
N LEU A 229 -28.46 -3.30 9.46
CA LEU A 229 -27.37 -2.34 9.66
C LEU A 229 -27.88 -0.97 10.17
N GLU A 230 -29.08 -0.57 9.77
CA GLU A 230 -29.75 0.67 10.20
C GLU A 230 -30.04 0.74 11.70
N TYR A 231 -30.08 -0.39 12.41
CA TYR A 231 -30.29 -0.44 13.86
C TYR A 231 -28.99 -0.31 14.68
N THR A 232 -27.82 -0.38 14.03
CA THR A 232 -26.54 -0.13 14.69
C THR A 232 -26.31 1.36 14.93
N ASN A 233 -25.32 1.70 15.75
CA ASN A 233 -24.87 3.09 15.91
C ASN A 233 -24.47 3.71 14.57
N ALA A 234 -23.76 2.95 13.73
CA ALA A 234 -23.38 3.37 12.39
C ALA A 234 -24.58 3.74 11.52
N GLY A 235 -25.61 2.89 11.51
CA GLY A 235 -26.82 3.11 10.72
C GLY A 235 -27.64 4.27 11.22
N LYS A 236 -27.91 4.34 12.53
CA LYS A 236 -28.69 5.41 13.17
C LYS A 236 -28.10 6.81 12.98
N ASN A 237 -26.76 6.90 12.94
CA ASN A 237 -26.05 8.17 12.82
C ASN A 237 -25.57 8.45 11.38
N ASN A 238 -25.96 7.63 10.38
CA ASN A 238 -25.51 7.71 8.98
C ASN A 238 -23.98 7.65 8.80
N ASN A 239 -23.29 6.94 9.68
CA ASN A 239 -21.84 6.73 9.62
C ASN A 239 -21.50 5.48 8.79
N ILE A 240 -22.09 5.38 7.59
CA ILE A 240 -21.82 4.34 6.61
C ILE A 240 -21.09 5.01 5.44
N PHE A 241 -19.85 4.63 5.18
CA PHE A 241 -18.97 5.33 4.25
C PHE A 241 -18.50 4.42 3.13
N ILE A 242 -18.17 5.02 1.98
CA ILE A 242 -17.42 4.36 0.92
C ILE A 242 -16.12 5.14 0.73
N PHE A 243 -15.01 4.42 0.77
CA PHE A 243 -13.68 4.99 0.59
C PHE A 243 -13.07 4.56 -0.74
N ASN A 244 -12.30 5.46 -1.32
CA ASN A 244 -11.44 5.09 -2.44
C ASN A 244 -10.34 4.12 -1.96
N ALA A 245 -10.37 2.90 -2.49
CA ALA A 245 -9.39 1.86 -2.14
C ALA A 245 -7.95 2.30 -2.44
N GLU A 246 -7.75 3.17 -3.41
CA GLU A 246 -6.44 3.70 -3.76
C GLU A 246 -5.83 4.58 -2.67
N LEU A 247 -6.64 5.11 -1.76
CA LEU A 247 -6.17 5.94 -0.65
C LEU A 247 -6.02 5.14 0.65
N ILE A 248 -6.88 4.17 0.90
CA ILE A 248 -6.90 3.42 2.18
C ILE A 248 -6.14 2.08 2.09
N TYR A 249 -6.03 1.50 0.89
CA TYR A 249 -5.45 0.16 0.69
C TYR A 249 -4.22 0.17 -0.23
N ARG A 250 -3.77 1.35 -0.66
CA ARG A 250 -2.56 1.49 -1.47
C ARG A 250 -1.32 1.67 -0.58
N ASN A 251 -0.29 0.89 -0.85
CA ASN A 251 0.98 0.90 -0.11
C ASN A 251 1.93 1.98 -0.65
N SER A 252 1.51 3.22 -0.55
CA SER A 252 2.27 4.39 -0.93
C SER A 252 2.01 5.53 0.05
N PRO A 253 2.84 6.59 0.08
CA PRO A 253 2.61 7.75 0.93
C PRO A 253 1.24 8.42 0.76
N ARG A 254 0.55 8.24 -0.38
CA ARG A 254 -0.82 8.74 -0.60
C ARG A 254 -1.87 8.16 0.34
N MET A 255 -1.58 7.06 1.04
CA MET A 255 -2.48 6.58 2.10
C MET A 255 -2.75 7.66 3.16
N LEU A 256 -1.84 8.64 3.34
CA LEU A 256 -2.04 9.76 4.25
C LEU A 256 -3.29 10.59 3.91
N GLU A 257 -3.65 10.71 2.63
CA GLU A 257 -4.89 11.36 2.19
C GLU A 257 -6.11 10.55 2.67
N GLY A 258 -6.05 9.22 2.57
CA GLY A 258 -7.12 8.34 3.06
C GLY A 258 -7.24 8.36 4.59
N ILE A 259 -6.11 8.42 5.31
CA ILE A 259 -6.11 8.59 6.77
C ILE A 259 -6.74 9.93 7.15
N GLU A 260 -6.42 11.01 6.44
CA GLU A 260 -6.99 12.33 6.66
C GLU A 260 -8.51 12.34 6.42
N GLU A 261 -8.97 11.69 5.35
CA GLU A 261 -10.40 11.55 5.06
C GLU A 261 -11.12 10.78 6.17
N LEU A 262 -10.56 9.64 6.61
CA LEU A 262 -11.10 8.85 7.72
C LEU A 262 -11.12 9.67 9.01
N SER A 263 -10.02 10.35 9.33
CA SER A 263 -9.91 11.19 10.54
C SER A 263 -11.02 12.25 10.60
N LYS A 264 -11.26 12.99 9.49
CA LYS A 264 -12.34 13.98 9.42
C LYS A 264 -13.73 13.37 9.66
N LYS A 265 -13.96 12.14 9.18
CA LYS A 265 -15.24 11.43 9.45
C LYS A 265 -15.34 11.01 10.92
N LEU A 266 -14.24 10.57 11.54
CA LEU A 266 -14.22 10.18 12.95
C LEU A 266 -14.41 11.36 13.92
N GLU A 267 -13.97 12.57 13.54
CA GLU A 267 -14.20 13.78 14.34
C GLU A 267 -15.70 14.04 14.57
N SER A 268 -16.54 13.76 13.59
CA SER A 268 -17.99 13.94 13.64
C SER A 268 -18.71 12.85 14.44
N ILE A 269 -18.07 11.73 14.77
CA ILE A 269 -18.64 10.65 15.59
C ILE A 269 -18.61 11.08 17.06
N LYS A 270 -19.79 11.05 17.69
CA LYS A 270 -19.98 11.43 19.09
C LYS A 270 -19.74 10.27 20.03
#